data_42963a0bdfe75e7c0859fb0630bd07be
#
_entry.id   42963a0bdfe75e7c0859fb0630bd07be
#
_cell.length_a   1.000
_cell.length_b   1.000
_cell.length_c   1.000
_cell.angle_alpha   90.00
_cell.angle_beta   90.00
_cell.angle_gamma   90.00
#
_symmetry.space_group_name_H-M   'P 1'
#
loop_
_entity.id
_entity.type
_entity.pdbx_description
1 polymer ?
#
loop_
_entity_poly.entity_id
_entity_poly.type
_entity_poly.pdbx_seq_one_letter_code
_entity_poly.pdbx_strand_id
1 'polypeptide(L)'
;MTTSSEKTDLLAAFAEQRELLLITVRGLTDAQATRSTTVSELTLGGIVKHLAQGEEVWTQIMVKGDGELPDGMLDMGQYRMAGGDTLPALLERYARAARATEEAVAALVDLDVSVPLPRTPWSPPEPEYWSVRRILLHLIRETAQHAGHADIIREALDGASTTAQR
;
A
#
# COMPACT_ATOMS: atom_id res chain seq x y z
N MET A 1 12.71 13.96 22.84
CA MET A 1 11.91 12.83 23.36
C MET A 1 10.60 12.59 22.61
N THR A 2 10.15 13.47 21.72
CA THR A 2 8.89 13.37 20.96
C THR A 2 8.97 12.53 19.68
N THR A 3 10.13 12.37 19.07
CA THR A 3 10.31 11.68 17.79
C THR A 3 10.06 10.17 17.83
N SER A 4 10.35 9.50 18.95
CA SER A 4 10.12 8.04 19.07
C SER A 4 8.62 7.70 19.16
N SER A 5 7.82 8.53 19.81
CA SER A 5 6.36 8.34 19.93
C SER A 5 5.67 8.52 18.59
N GLU A 6 5.99 9.57 17.82
CA GLU A 6 5.36 9.83 16.52
C GLU A 6 5.63 8.72 15.50
N LYS A 7 6.86 8.23 15.39
CA LYS A 7 7.17 7.08 14.53
C LYS A 7 6.35 5.85 14.90
N THR A 8 6.27 5.57 16.19
CA THR A 8 5.51 4.44 16.72
C THR A 8 4.02 4.59 16.38
N ASP A 9 3.46 5.77 16.57
CA ASP A 9 2.05 6.04 16.32
C ASP A 9 1.71 5.93 14.82
N LEU A 10 2.56 6.46 13.93
CA LEU A 10 2.36 6.35 12.49
C LEU A 10 2.48 4.91 12.00
N LEU A 11 3.48 4.16 12.47
CA LEU A 11 3.62 2.74 12.12
C LEU A 11 2.47 1.89 12.67
N ALA A 12 1.98 2.18 13.87
CA ALA A 12 0.81 1.51 14.44
C ALA A 12 -0.45 1.79 13.61
N ALA A 13 -0.71 3.06 13.28
CA ALA A 13 -1.84 3.43 12.42
C ALA A 13 -1.75 2.75 11.03
N PHE A 14 -0.55 2.66 10.46
CA PHE A 14 -0.36 1.97 9.19
C PHE A 14 -0.60 0.46 9.30
N ALA A 15 -0.10 -0.18 10.36
CA ALA A 15 -0.33 -1.60 10.62
C ALA A 15 -1.83 -1.92 10.79
N GLU A 16 -2.58 -1.06 11.49
CA GLU A 16 -4.04 -1.19 11.61
C GLU A 16 -4.75 -1.15 10.25
N GLN A 17 -4.36 -0.24 9.35
CA GLN A 17 -4.95 -0.17 8.01
C GLN A 17 -4.62 -1.41 7.16
N ARG A 18 -3.39 -1.93 7.26
CA ARG A 18 -3.02 -3.19 6.62
C ARG A 18 -3.85 -4.36 7.15
N GLU A 19 -4.06 -4.43 8.45
CA GLU A 19 -4.89 -5.48 9.06
C GLU A 19 -6.33 -5.44 8.55
N LEU A 20 -6.94 -4.25 8.47
CA LEU A 20 -8.28 -4.06 7.91
C LEU A 20 -8.37 -4.57 6.47
N LEU A 21 -7.38 -4.28 5.63
CA LEU A 21 -7.30 -4.83 4.29
C LEU A 21 -7.18 -6.36 4.30
N LEU A 22 -6.28 -6.91 5.12
CA LEU A 22 -6.02 -8.35 5.17
C LEU A 22 -7.25 -9.16 5.62
N ILE A 23 -8.10 -8.59 6.47
CA ILE A 23 -9.38 -9.20 6.86
C ILE A 23 -10.28 -9.41 5.62
N THR A 24 -10.31 -8.46 4.69
CA THR A 24 -11.19 -8.53 3.50
C THR A 24 -10.82 -9.66 2.53
N VAL A 25 -9.58 -10.13 2.55
CA VAL A 25 -9.09 -11.20 1.65
C VAL A 25 -8.91 -12.55 2.33
N ARG A 26 -9.24 -12.63 3.63
CA ARG A 26 -9.07 -13.86 4.40
C ARG A 26 -9.91 -15.00 3.84
N GLY A 27 -9.26 -16.15 3.60
CA GLY A 27 -9.90 -17.38 3.14
C GLY A 27 -10.36 -17.38 1.68
N LEU A 28 -9.99 -16.39 0.88
CA LEU A 28 -10.35 -16.33 -0.54
C LEU A 28 -9.44 -17.22 -1.38
N THR A 29 -10.02 -17.78 -2.43
CA THR A 29 -9.30 -18.39 -3.55
C THR A 29 -8.84 -17.34 -4.56
N ASP A 30 -7.87 -17.67 -5.43
CA ASP A 30 -7.44 -16.79 -6.52
C ASP A 30 -8.61 -16.42 -7.45
N ALA A 31 -9.49 -17.38 -7.75
CA ALA A 31 -10.68 -17.15 -8.55
C ALA A 31 -11.64 -16.13 -7.93
N GLN A 32 -11.80 -16.13 -6.60
CA GLN A 32 -12.60 -15.14 -5.89
C GLN A 32 -11.89 -13.77 -5.87
N ALA A 33 -10.57 -13.76 -5.62
CA ALA A 33 -9.78 -12.55 -5.56
C ALA A 33 -9.72 -11.77 -6.89
N THR A 34 -9.93 -12.45 -8.03
CA THR A 34 -9.94 -11.83 -9.38
C THR A 34 -11.33 -11.39 -9.84
N ARG A 35 -12.41 -11.68 -9.08
CA ARG A 35 -13.78 -11.33 -9.50
C ARG A 35 -14.07 -9.84 -9.31
N SER A 36 -14.62 -9.21 -10.34
CA SER A 36 -15.29 -7.91 -10.24
C SER A 36 -16.73 -8.14 -9.79
N THR A 37 -17.10 -7.66 -8.63
CA THR A 37 -18.40 -7.90 -7.97
C THR A 37 -19.22 -6.63 -7.80
N THR A 38 -18.69 -5.49 -8.18
CA THR A 38 -19.32 -4.17 -8.09
C THR A 38 -19.35 -3.51 -9.48
N VAL A 39 -19.87 -2.29 -9.56
CA VAL A 39 -19.79 -1.47 -10.78
C VAL A 39 -18.36 -1.01 -11.12
N SER A 40 -17.44 -1.11 -10.17
CA SER A 40 -16.03 -0.81 -10.35
C SER A 40 -15.29 -2.01 -10.96
N GLU A 41 -14.20 -1.72 -11.68
CA GLU A 41 -13.28 -2.77 -12.17
C GLU A 41 -12.31 -3.26 -11.08
N LEU A 42 -12.32 -2.67 -9.88
CA LEU A 42 -11.48 -3.09 -8.77
C LEU A 42 -11.80 -4.52 -8.34
N THR A 43 -10.75 -5.27 -8.02
CA THR A 43 -10.83 -6.63 -7.48
C THR A 43 -10.01 -6.73 -6.20
N LEU A 44 -10.35 -7.66 -5.32
CA LEU A 44 -9.62 -7.83 -4.06
C LEU A 44 -8.13 -8.13 -4.28
N GLY A 45 -7.81 -9.05 -5.17
CA GLY A 45 -6.43 -9.38 -5.50
C GLY A 45 -5.69 -8.23 -6.21
N GLY A 46 -6.37 -7.45 -7.05
CA GLY A 46 -5.83 -6.26 -7.67
C GLY A 46 -5.47 -5.19 -6.64
N ILE A 47 -6.32 -4.97 -5.64
CA ILE A 47 -6.05 -4.03 -4.54
C ILE A 47 -4.83 -4.48 -3.73
N VAL A 48 -4.72 -5.76 -3.36
CA VAL A 48 -3.54 -6.27 -2.64
C VAL A 48 -2.27 -6.07 -3.45
N LYS A 49 -2.30 -6.37 -4.76
CA LYS A 49 -1.16 -6.18 -5.67
C LYS A 49 -0.75 -4.72 -5.74
N HIS A 50 -1.71 -3.82 -5.93
CA HIS A 50 -1.47 -2.38 -6.01
C HIS A 50 -0.85 -1.83 -4.71
N LEU A 51 -1.39 -2.19 -3.56
CA LEU A 51 -0.87 -1.70 -2.29
C LEU A 51 0.51 -2.28 -1.97
N ALA A 52 0.76 -3.55 -2.28
CA ALA A 52 2.09 -4.15 -2.11
C ALA A 52 3.14 -3.41 -2.98
N GLN A 53 2.85 -3.20 -4.24
CA GLN A 53 3.74 -2.49 -5.17
C GLN A 53 3.89 -1.01 -4.79
N GLY A 54 2.81 -0.34 -4.43
CA GLY A 54 2.86 1.06 -3.98
C GLY A 54 3.73 1.23 -2.75
N GLU A 55 3.60 0.34 -1.77
CA GLU A 55 4.44 0.39 -0.56
C GLU A 55 5.92 0.13 -0.87
N GLU A 56 6.25 -0.83 -1.73
CA GLU A 56 7.63 -1.08 -2.19
C GLU A 56 8.22 0.15 -2.87
N VAL A 57 7.47 0.76 -3.80
CA VAL A 57 7.89 1.95 -4.55
C VAL A 57 8.16 3.14 -3.63
N TRP A 58 7.23 3.45 -2.74
CA TRP A 58 7.36 4.58 -1.83
C TRP A 58 8.46 4.37 -0.78
N THR A 59 8.65 3.13 -0.32
CA THR A 59 9.78 2.78 0.55
C THR A 59 11.10 2.95 -0.17
N GLN A 60 11.19 2.56 -1.44
CA GLN A 60 12.39 2.78 -2.25
C GLN A 60 12.68 4.28 -2.41
N ILE A 61 11.67 5.12 -2.72
CA ILE A 61 11.83 6.57 -2.82
C ILE A 61 12.36 7.15 -1.49
N MET A 62 11.79 6.71 -0.38
CA MET A 62 12.19 7.16 0.96
C MET A 62 13.63 6.77 1.30
N VAL A 63 14.06 5.55 0.94
CA VAL A 63 15.41 5.03 1.29
C VAL A 63 16.47 5.55 0.37
N LYS A 64 16.23 5.59 -0.95
CA LYS A 64 17.23 6.05 -1.93
C LYS A 64 17.36 7.57 -1.92
N GLY A 65 16.25 8.30 -1.88
CA GLY A 65 16.24 9.77 -1.88
C GLY A 65 16.97 10.40 -3.07
N ASP A 66 17.04 9.69 -4.20
CA ASP A 66 17.77 10.08 -5.41
C ASP A 66 16.89 10.78 -6.47
N GLY A 67 15.56 10.71 -6.31
CA GLY A 67 14.59 11.25 -7.26
C GLY A 67 14.43 10.42 -8.53
N GLU A 68 15.07 9.27 -8.62
CA GLU A 68 14.93 8.35 -9.75
C GLU A 68 13.57 7.65 -9.70
N LEU A 69 13.02 7.37 -10.89
CA LEU A 69 11.72 6.70 -11.03
C LEU A 69 11.89 5.20 -10.70
N PRO A 70 11.25 4.68 -9.63
CA PRO A 70 11.33 3.26 -9.33
C PRO A 70 10.68 2.39 -10.42
N ASP A 71 11.24 1.22 -10.64
CA ASP A 71 10.68 0.24 -11.57
C ASP A 71 9.23 -0.11 -11.18
N GLY A 72 8.37 -0.16 -12.18
CA GLY A 72 6.96 -0.50 -12.00
C GLY A 72 6.07 0.62 -11.44
N MET A 73 6.61 1.79 -11.06
CA MET A 73 5.79 2.89 -10.51
C MET A 73 4.67 3.32 -11.46
N LEU A 74 4.92 3.28 -12.77
CA LEU A 74 3.94 3.65 -13.81
C LEU A 74 3.26 2.44 -14.46
N ASP A 75 3.47 1.23 -13.94
CA ASP A 75 2.86 0.02 -14.49
C ASP A 75 1.37 -0.05 -14.14
N MET A 76 0.52 0.09 -15.15
CA MET A 76 -0.94 -0.04 -15.01
C MET A 76 -1.37 -1.48 -14.69
N GLY A 77 -0.53 -2.48 -14.92
CA GLY A 77 -0.77 -3.87 -14.54
C GLY A 77 -0.80 -4.11 -13.03
N GLN A 78 -0.36 -3.13 -12.22
CA GLN A 78 -0.43 -3.20 -10.77
C GLN A 78 -1.87 -3.30 -10.20
N TYR A 79 -2.87 -2.90 -10.95
CA TYR A 79 -4.27 -2.89 -10.49
C TYR A 79 -5.03 -4.20 -10.72
N ARG A 80 -4.40 -5.20 -11.33
CA ARG A 80 -5.03 -6.48 -11.66
C ARG A 80 -4.09 -7.66 -11.42
N MET A 81 -4.62 -8.74 -10.91
CA MET A 81 -3.90 -10.02 -10.95
C MET A 81 -3.74 -10.46 -12.41
N ALA A 82 -2.51 -10.75 -12.81
CA ALA A 82 -2.17 -11.26 -14.13
C ALA A 82 -1.84 -12.75 -14.09
N GLY A 83 -1.62 -13.37 -15.26
CA GLY A 83 -1.21 -14.77 -15.33
C GLY A 83 0.06 -15.05 -14.52
N GLY A 84 -0.02 -16.01 -13.61
CA GLY A 84 1.06 -16.35 -12.68
C GLY A 84 0.95 -15.69 -11.29
N ASP A 85 0.11 -14.66 -11.12
CA ASP A 85 -0.16 -14.11 -9.78
C ASP A 85 -1.06 -15.07 -9.00
N THR A 86 -0.74 -15.27 -7.73
CA THR A 86 -1.61 -15.94 -6.76
C THR A 86 -1.83 -15.05 -5.55
N LEU A 87 -3.00 -15.13 -4.92
CA LEU A 87 -3.29 -14.34 -3.73
C LEU A 87 -2.28 -14.61 -2.60
N PRO A 88 -1.88 -15.85 -2.29
CA PRO A 88 -0.85 -16.13 -1.30
C PRO A 88 0.50 -15.44 -1.62
N ALA A 89 0.96 -15.46 -2.87
CA ALA A 89 2.21 -14.81 -3.26
C ALA A 89 2.14 -13.28 -3.14
N LEU A 90 0.99 -12.69 -3.47
CA LEU A 90 0.76 -11.25 -3.30
C LEU A 90 0.72 -10.85 -1.81
N LEU A 91 0.11 -11.67 -0.96
CA LEU A 91 0.09 -11.45 0.49
C LEU A 91 1.49 -11.54 1.10
N GLU A 92 2.30 -12.50 0.66
CA GLU A 92 3.72 -12.58 1.08
C GLU A 92 4.52 -11.36 0.61
N ARG A 93 4.30 -10.91 -0.63
CA ARG A 93 4.92 -9.68 -1.16
C ARG A 93 4.55 -8.48 -0.30
N TYR A 94 3.27 -8.33 0.03
CA TYR A 94 2.77 -7.24 0.85
C TYR A 94 3.38 -7.27 2.27
N ALA A 95 3.48 -8.45 2.87
CA ALA A 95 4.13 -8.63 4.17
C ALA A 95 5.63 -8.28 4.14
N ARG A 96 6.34 -8.56 3.03
CA ARG A 96 7.74 -8.15 2.86
C ARG A 96 7.86 -6.64 2.72
N ALA A 97 6.98 -6.01 1.93
CA ALA A 97 6.95 -4.56 1.79
C ALA A 97 6.73 -3.87 3.14
N ALA A 98 5.79 -4.37 3.96
CA ALA A 98 5.52 -3.85 5.28
C ALA A 98 6.76 -3.88 6.19
N ARG A 99 7.46 -5.01 6.25
CA ARG A 99 8.71 -5.13 7.03
C ARG A 99 9.79 -4.16 6.54
N ALA A 100 9.96 -4.04 5.22
CA ALA A 100 10.95 -3.12 4.65
C ALA A 100 10.64 -1.66 5.00
N THR A 101 9.37 -1.27 4.99
CA THR A 101 8.95 0.08 5.43
C THR A 101 9.26 0.31 6.90
N GLU A 102 8.94 -0.64 7.78
CA GLU A 102 9.20 -0.55 9.22
C GLU A 102 10.69 -0.45 9.52
N GLU A 103 11.53 -1.27 8.88
CA GLU A 103 12.98 -1.23 8.99
C GLU A 103 13.55 0.10 8.50
N ALA A 104 13.08 0.60 7.36
CA ALA A 104 13.51 1.88 6.80
C ALA A 104 13.17 3.04 7.75
N VAL A 105 11.96 3.08 8.29
CA VAL A 105 11.54 4.13 9.24
C VAL A 105 12.32 4.03 10.55
N ALA A 106 12.58 2.83 11.05
CA ALA A 106 13.37 2.62 12.26
C ALA A 106 14.81 3.15 12.12
N ALA A 107 15.40 3.03 10.92
CA ALA A 107 16.77 3.48 10.65
C ALA A 107 16.91 5.01 10.53
N LEU A 108 15.84 5.74 10.32
CA LEU A 108 15.86 7.20 10.18
C LEU A 108 16.04 7.90 11.54
N VAL A 109 16.73 9.03 11.53
CA VAL A 109 16.86 9.87 12.75
C VAL A 109 15.55 10.55 13.08
N ASP A 110 14.91 11.17 12.08
CA ASP A 110 13.62 11.84 12.21
C ASP A 110 12.79 11.70 10.92
N LEU A 111 11.53 12.13 10.98
CA LEU A 111 10.59 12.06 9.87
C LEU A 111 10.56 13.33 8.99
N ASP A 112 11.33 14.37 9.35
CA ASP A 112 11.40 15.62 8.60
C ASP A 112 12.42 15.55 7.46
N VAL A 113 13.18 14.46 7.38
CA VAL A 113 14.04 14.17 6.21
C VAL A 113 13.19 14.29 4.95
N SER A 114 13.63 15.16 4.04
CA SER A 114 12.92 15.45 2.79
C SER A 114 13.65 14.78 1.62
N VAL A 115 12.90 14.11 0.77
CA VAL A 115 13.43 13.42 -0.42
C VAL A 115 12.80 13.98 -1.69
N PRO A 116 13.56 14.07 -2.79
CA PRO A 116 13.01 14.45 -4.08
C PRO A 116 12.04 13.37 -4.57
N LEU A 117 10.93 13.82 -5.18
CA LEU A 117 10.02 12.91 -5.84
C LEU A 117 10.48 12.57 -7.26
N PRO A 118 10.25 11.34 -7.72
CA PRO A 118 10.46 10.97 -9.12
C PRO A 118 9.64 11.84 -10.07
N ARG A 119 10.23 12.19 -11.20
CA ARG A 119 9.52 12.90 -12.25
C ARG A 119 8.67 11.93 -13.07
N THR A 120 7.40 12.26 -13.20
CA THR A 120 6.43 11.53 -14.03
C THR A 120 5.93 12.44 -15.16
N PRO A 121 5.25 11.91 -16.18
CA PRO A 121 4.70 12.73 -17.26
C PRO A 121 3.73 13.83 -16.81
N TRP A 122 3.15 13.70 -15.62
CA TRP A 122 2.20 14.65 -15.02
C TRP A 122 2.78 15.45 -13.86
N SER A 123 4.08 15.33 -13.58
CA SER A 123 4.75 16.13 -12.55
C SER A 123 4.78 17.59 -12.92
N PRO A 124 4.68 18.53 -11.96
CA PRO A 124 4.87 19.95 -12.23
C PRO A 124 6.28 20.24 -12.76
N PRO A 125 6.50 21.42 -13.40
CA PRO A 125 7.82 21.78 -13.92
C PRO A 125 8.91 21.84 -12.85
N GLU A 126 8.54 22.31 -11.65
CA GLU A 126 9.45 22.44 -10.52
C GLU A 126 9.63 21.11 -9.79
N PRO A 127 10.83 20.80 -9.28
CA PRO A 127 11.06 19.62 -8.46
C PRO A 127 10.20 19.63 -7.19
N GLU A 128 9.56 18.50 -6.91
CA GLU A 128 8.80 18.31 -5.68
C GLU A 128 9.63 17.51 -4.67
N TYR A 129 9.47 17.88 -3.39
CA TYR A 129 10.09 17.21 -2.25
C TYR A 129 9.03 16.85 -1.23
N TRP A 130 9.08 15.63 -0.72
CA TRP A 130 8.22 15.22 0.39
C TRP A 130 9.07 14.80 1.58
N SER A 131 8.61 15.16 2.78
CA SER A 131 9.16 14.57 4.00
C SER A 131 8.77 13.10 4.12
N VAL A 132 9.58 12.32 4.83
CA VAL A 132 9.24 10.93 5.15
C VAL A 132 7.88 10.84 5.85
N ARG A 133 7.59 11.78 6.75
CA ARG A 133 6.26 11.90 7.39
C ARG A 133 5.15 11.97 6.34
N ARG A 134 5.30 12.80 5.31
CA ARG A 134 4.31 12.94 4.24
C ARG A 134 4.16 11.66 3.43
N ILE A 135 5.26 10.93 3.19
CA ILE A 135 5.22 9.62 2.51
C ILE A 135 4.45 8.60 3.36
N LEU A 136 4.71 8.51 4.66
CA LEU A 136 3.97 7.60 5.55
C LEU A 136 2.47 7.93 5.61
N LEU A 137 2.12 9.21 5.73
CA LEU A 137 0.73 9.65 5.69
C LEU A 137 0.06 9.33 4.35
N HIS A 138 0.79 9.42 3.24
CA HIS A 138 0.30 9.00 1.93
C HIS A 138 0.01 7.50 1.88
N LEU A 139 0.94 6.65 2.35
CA LEU A 139 0.76 5.20 2.41
C LEU A 139 -0.42 4.79 3.31
N ILE A 140 -0.56 5.42 4.48
CA ILE A 140 -1.70 5.21 5.39
C ILE A 140 -3.01 5.56 4.68
N ARG A 141 -3.07 6.73 4.01
CA ARG A 141 -4.26 7.18 3.27
C ARG A 141 -4.64 6.22 2.14
N GLU A 142 -3.66 5.81 1.32
CA GLU A 142 -3.88 4.86 0.22
C GLU A 142 -4.43 3.53 0.75
N THR A 143 -3.80 2.99 1.79
CA THR A 143 -4.22 1.72 2.38
C THR A 143 -5.60 1.82 3.01
N ALA A 144 -5.90 2.89 3.75
CA ALA A 144 -7.22 3.11 4.35
C ALA A 144 -8.33 3.24 3.29
N GLN A 145 -8.07 4.01 2.21
CA GLN A 145 -9.03 4.18 1.12
C GLN A 145 -9.32 2.84 0.44
N HIS A 146 -8.27 2.08 0.13
CA HIS A 146 -8.41 0.79 -0.53
C HIS A 146 -8.95 -0.32 0.39
N ALA A 147 -8.72 -0.27 1.68
CA ALA A 147 -9.34 -1.17 2.64
C ALA A 147 -10.88 -0.99 2.66
N GLY A 148 -11.36 0.26 2.59
CA GLY A 148 -12.80 0.54 2.45
C GLY A 148 -13.38 0.04 1.13
N HIS A 149 -12.68 0.22 -0.01
CA HIS A 149 -13.09 -0.37 -1.29
C HIS A 149 -13.15 -1.91 -1.21
N ALA A 150 -12.13 -2.52 -0.62
CA ALA A 150 -12.05 -3.97 -0.47
C ALA A 150 -13.18 -4.53 0.40
N ASP A 151 -13.59 -3.82 1.45
CA ASP A 151 -14.70 -4.22 2.31
C ASP A 151 -16.01 -4.28 1.52
N ILE A 152 -16.33 -3.25 0.74
CA ILE A 152 -17.52 -3.22 -0.12
C ILE A 152 -17.48 -4.32 -1.19
N ILE A 153 -16.32 -4.57 -1.80
CA ILE A 153 -16.15 -5.64 -2.80
C ILE A 153 -16.33 -7.01 -2.14
N ARG A 154 -15.84 -7.20 -0.91
CA ARG A 154 -16.00 -8.43 -0.14
C ARG A 154 -17.47 -8.69 0.22
N GLU A 155 -18.17 -7.67 0.69
CA GLU A 155 -19.62 -7.77 0.97
C GLU A 155 -20.41 -8.18 -0.28
N ALA A 156 -20.09 -7.60 -1.43
CA ALA A 156 -20.71 -7.94 -2.71
C ALA A 156 -20.34 -9.35 -3.21
N LEU A 157 -19.17 -9.89 -2.80
CA LEU A 157 -18.71 -11.22 -3.19
C LEU A 157 -19.43 -12.34 -2.44
N ASP A 158 -19.51 -12.23 -1.11
CA ASP A 158 -19.99 -13.31 -0.24
C ASP A 158 -20.70 -12.85 1.06
N GLY A 159 -20.94 -11.55 1.20
CA GLY A 159 -21.62 -10.97 2.37
C GLY A 159 -20.73 -10.78 3.61
N ALA A 160 -19.46 -11.18 3.56
CA ALA A 160 -18.55 -10.99 4.68
C ALA A 160 -18.09 -9.52 4.74
N SER A 161 -17.97 -8.98 5.96
CA SER A 161 -17.48 -7.62 6.19
C SER A 161 -16.40 -7.58 7.26
N THR A 162 -15.57 -6.55 7.24
CA THR A 162 -14.55 -6.32 8.27
C THR A 162 -15.16 -6.23 9.66
N THR A 163 -16.29 -5.57 9.80
CA THR A 163 -16.99 -5.41 11.10
C THR A 163 -17.44 -6.74 11.71
N ALA A 164 -17.84 -7.70 10.87
CA ALA A 164 -18.28 -9.02 11.31
C ALA A 164 -17.12 -10.00 11.56
N GLN A 165 -15.91 -9.67 11.10
CA GLN A 165 -14.73 -10.58 11.14
C GLN A 165 -13.61 -10.10 12.09
N ARG A 166 -13.80 -8.98 12.78
CA ARG A 166 -12.89 -8.46 13.82
C ARG A 166 -12.86 -9.31 15.08
#